data_67001775e8a15e97cc41439fe656c649
#
_entry.id   67001775e8a15e97cc41439fe656c649
#
_cell.length_a   1.000
_cell.length_b   1.000
_cell.length_c   1.000
_cell.angle_alpha   90.00
_cell.angle_beta   90.00
_cell.angle_gamma   90.00
#
_symmetry.space_group_name_H-M   'P 1'
#
loop_
_entity.id
_entity.type
_entity.pdbx_description
1 polymer ?
#
loop_
_entity_poly.entity_id
_entity_poly.type
_entity_poly.pdbx_seq_one_letter_code
_entity_poly.pdbx_strand_id
1 'polypeptide(L)'
;MSTSESSRQFLLTVSMGKRLIADALAADEAVLRAAKEHCLVVIMGSTNAAVVAALAEKLSLPFSPKGFHRGLQLGPARAGAHSDPQNADFIVRAGELLTDKTIFDVADSLGQEDLILKGANALHLKSQSAGVLIGSPVGGTMMPILQAAVGRRTRLIHP
;
A
#
# COMPACT_ATOMS: atom_id res chain seq x y z
N MET A 1 18.36 -44.19 -6.65
CA MET A 1 17.60 -43.46 -7.67
C MET A 1 17.70 -41.98 -7.32
N SER A 2 18.48 -41.22 -8.09
CA SER A 2 18.59 -39.77 -7.91
C SER A 2 17.36 -39.11 -8.49
N THR A 3 16.52 -38.51 -7.67
CA THR A 3 15.45 -37.64 -8.12
C THR A 3 16.10 -36.36 -8.65
N SER A 4 16.10 -36.16 -9.96
CA SER A 4 16.51 -34.88 -10.55
C SER A 4 15.49 -33.83 -10.12
N GLU A 5 15.87 -32.95 -9.21
CA GLU A 5 15.09 -31.74 -8.92
C GLU A 5 15.05 -30.87 -10.19
N SER A 6 13.87 -30.71 -10.76
CA SER A 6 13.68 -29.81 -11.90
C SER A 6 13.63 -28.38 -11.36
N SER A 7 14.63 -27.57 -11.66
CA SER A 7 14.59 -26.13 -11.38
C SER A 7 13.93 -25.37 -12.54
N ARG A 8 13.14 -24.35 -12.20
CA ARG A 8 12.55 -23.43 -13.16
C ARG A 8 13.03 -22.02 -12.86
N GLN A 9 13.41 -21.29 -13.90
CA GLN A 9 13.82 -19.89 -13.78
C GLN A 9 12.79 -18.98 -14.47
N PHE A 10 12.43 -17.89 -13.80
CA PHE A 10 11.51 -16.90 -14.33
C PHE A 10 12.15 -15.51 -14.28
N LEU A 11 11.98 -14.73 -15.34
CA LEU A 11 12.34 -13.33 -15.37
C LEU A 11 11.09 -12.49 -15.01
N LEU A 12 11.19 -11.69 -13.95
CA LEU A 12 10.13 -10.75 -13.56
C LEU A 12 10.64 -9.32 -13.72
N THR A 13 9.90 -8.52 -14.48
CA THR A 13 10.11 -7.07 -14.49
C THR A 13 9.48 -6.43 -13.25
N VAL A 14 9.91 -5.21 -12.92
CA VAL A 14 9.32 -4.44 -11.80
C VAL A 14 7.80 -4.28 -11.96
N SER A 15 7.32 -4.03 -13.17
CA SER A 15 5.88 -3.90 -13.45
C SER A 15 5.12 -5.22 -13.25
N MET A 16 5.71 -6.34 -13.67
CA MET A 16 5.12 -7.67 -13.44
C MET A 16 5.06 -8.00 -11.94
N GLY A 17 6.13 -7.69 -11.19
CA GLY A 17 6.15 -7.88 -9.73
C GLY A 17 5.06 -7.07 -9.03
N LYS A 18 4.90 -5.79 -9.40
CA LYS A 18 3.82 -4.95 -8.84
C LYS A 18 2.43 -5.48 -9.18
N ARG A 19 2.24 -6.01 -10.38
CA ARG A 19 0.97 -6.62 -10.78
C ARG A 19 0.68 -7.87 -9.98
N LEU A 20 1.64 -8.76 -9.77
CA LEU A 20 1.47 -9.96 -8.94
C LEU A 20 1.09 -9.62 -7.50
N ILE A 21 1.74 -8.60 -6.91
CA ILE A 21 1.40 -8.08 -5.58
C ILE A 21 -0.04 -7.56 -5.56
N ALA A 22 -0.41 -6.78 -6.57
CA ALA A 22 -1.75 -6.20 -6.68
C ALA A 22 -2.83 -7.26 -6.79
N ASP A 23 -2.63 -8.27 -7.64
CA ASP A 23 -3.57 -9.37 -7.83
C ASP A 23 -3.71 -10.22 -6.55
N ALA A 24 -2.61 -10.47 -5.85
CA ALA A 24 -2.63 -11.19 -4.58
C ALA A 24 -3.42 -10.42 -3.50
N LEU A 25 -3.19 -9.12 -3.34
CA LEU A 25 -3.90 -8.30 -2.34
C LEU A 25 -5.37 -8.07 -2.71
N ALA A 26 -5.71 -7.96 -4.00
CA ALA A 26 -7.09 -7.87 -4.46
C ALA A 26 -7.86 -9.20 -4.32
N ALA A 27 -7.16 -10.31 -4.08
CA ALA A 27 -7.75 -11.61 -3.76
C ALA A 27 -7.71 -11.94 -2.26
N ASP A 28 -6.98 -11.18 -1.44
CA ASP A 28 -6.84 -11.42 -0.01
C ASP A 28 -8.14 -11.11 0.74
N GLU A 29 -8.67 -12.11 1.46
CA GLU A 29 -9.94 -11.99 2.16
C GLU A 29 -9.91 -10.94 3.27
N ALA A 30 -8.79 -10.77 3.97
CA ALA A 30 -8.68 -9.77 5.04
C ALA A 30 -8.65 -8.34 4.47
N VAL A 31 -8.01 -8.14 3.31
CA VAL A 31 -8.02 -6.85 2.60
C VAL A 31 -9.43 -6.50 2.13
N LEU A 32 -10.12 -7.48 1.51
CA LEU A 32 -11.49 -7.28 1.03
C LEU A 32 -12.49 -7.05 2.19
N ARG A 33 -12.34 -7.77 3.30
CA ARG A 33 -13.15 -7.57 4.49
C ARG A 33 -12.93 -6.19 5.09
N ALA A 34 -11.67 -5.77 5.25
CA ALA A 34 -11.35 -4.43 5.74
C ALA A 34 -11.99 -3.35 4.87
N ALA A 35 -11.97 -3.50 3.54
CA ALA A 35 -12.59 -2.54 2.63
C ALA A 35 -14.13 -2.52 2.75
N LYS A 36 -14.77 -3.68 2.89
CA LYS A 36 -16.24 -3.78 2.86
C LYS A 36 -16.91 -3.52 4.20
N GLU A 37 -16.29 -3.93 5.30
CA GLU A 37 -16.92 -3.97 6.63
C GLU A 37 -16.24 -3.02 7.63
N HIS A 38 -14.98 -2.64 7.37
CA HIS A 38 -14.15 -1.85 8.28
C HIS A 38 -13.51 -0.67 7.53
N CYS A 39 -12.23 -0.40 7.77
CA CYS A 39 -11.49 0.63 7.06
C CYS A 39 -10.21 0.06 6.43
N LEU A 40 -10.10 0.18 5.11
CA LEU A 40 -8.87 -0.09 4.37
C LEU A 40 -8.23 1.24 3.98
N VAL A 41 -6.97 1.44 4.38
CA VAL A 41 -6.16 2.60 4.01
C VAL A 41 -4.99 2.15 3.15
N VAL A 42 -4.91 2.61 1.91
CA VAL A 42 -3.77 2.37 1.02
C VAL A 42 -3.00 3.66 0.82
N ILE A 43 -1.81 3.70 1.38
CA ILE A 43 -0.93 4.88 1.32
C ILE A 43 -0.37 5.04 -0.09
N MET A 44 -0.31 6.27 -0.57
CA MET A 44 0.24 6.58 -1.89
C MET A 44 1.65 6.03 -2.07
N GLY A 45 1.87 5.38 -3.22
CA GLY A 45 3.15 4.79 -3.59
C GLY A 45 3.06 4.03 -4.90
N SER A 46 4.18 3.85 -5.59
CA SER A 46 4.18 3.27 -6.94
C SER A 46 3.77 1.79 -7.01
N THR A 47 4.03 1.01 -5.96
CA THR A 47 3.51 -0.37 -5.84
C THR A 47 2.02 -0.31 -5.50
N ASN A 48 1.66 0.53 -4.54
CA ASN A 48 0.28 0.72 -4.13
C ASN A 48 -0.61 1.29 -5.25
N ALA A 49 -0.07 2.02 -6.22
CA ALA A 49 -0.82 2.43 -7.41
C ALA A 49 -1.37 1.22 -8.20
N ALA A 50 -0.58 0.15 -8.33
CA ALA A 50 -1.05 -1.08 -8.95
C ALA A 50 -2.09 -1.80 -8.08
N VAL A 51 -1.87 -1.82 -6.76
CA VAL A 51 -2.83 -2.40 -5.80
C VAL A 51 -4.17 -1.68 -5.85
N VAL A 52 -4.15 -0.36 -5.82
CA VAL A 52 -5.38 0.46 -5.89
C VAL A 52 -6.12 0.27 -7.21
N ALA A 53 -5.39 0.15 -8.34
CA ALA A 53 -6.03 -0.16 -9.63
C ALA A 53 -6.82 -1.48 -9.56
N ALA A 54 -6.22 -2.53 -9.03
CA ALA A 54 -6.86 -3.84 -8.90
C ALA A 54 -8.03 -3.82 -7.89
N LEU A 55 -7.86 -3.14 -6.75
CA LEU A 55 -8.91 -3.02 -5.72
C LEU A 55 -10.09 -2.17 -6.19
N ALA A 56 -9.84 -1.04 -6.87
CA ALA A 56 -10.90 -0.19 -7.39
C ALA A 56 -11.75 -0.92 -8.43
N GLU A 57 -11.11 -1.69 -9.33
CA GLU A 57 -11.81 -2.58 -10.27
C GLU A 57 -12.63 -3.65 -9.53
N LYS A 58 -12.02 -4.35 -8.59
CA LYS A 58 -12.65 -5.44 -7.83
C LYS A 58 -13.85 -4.98 -7.00
N LEU A 59 -13.77 -3.78 -6.43
CA LEU A 59 -14.79 -3.19 -5.57
C LEU A 59 -15.75 -2.27 -6.33
N SER A 60 -15.57 -2.09 -7.65
CA SER A 60 -16.35 -1.19 -8.50
C SER A 60 -16.37 0.26 -7.99
N LEU A 61 -15.21 0.73 -7.48
CA LEU A 61 -15.06 2.07 -6.92
C LEU A 61 -14.54 3.05 -7.99
N PRO A 62 -15.08 4.27 -8.06
CA PRO A 62 -14.67 5.29 -9.05
C PRO A 62 -13.35 5.96 -8.63
N PHE A 63 -12.22 5.26 -8.76
CA PHE A 63 -10.90 5.78 -8.41
C PHE A 63 -9.90 5.58 -9.55
N SER A 64 -9.11 6.62 -9.82
CA SER A 64 -8.00 6.55 -10.78
C SER A 64 -6.65 6.56 -10.05
N PRO A 65 -5.78 5.57 -10.26
CA PRO A 65 -4.46 5.52 -9.64
C PRO A 65 -3.43 6.44 -10.34
N LYS A 66 -3.85 7.25 -11.31
CA LYS A 66 -2.96 8.17 -12.03
C LYS A 66 -2.41 9.21 -11.04
N GLY A 67 -1.09 9.31 -10.96
CA GLY A 67 -0.43 10.19 -10.00
C GLY A 67 -0.40 9.68 -8.54
N PHE A 68 -0.85 8.45 -8.29
CA PHE A 68 -0.91 7.86 -6.94
C PHE A 68 0.49 7.55 -6.39
N HIS A 69 1.26 8.61 -6.11
CA HIS A 69 2.58 8.51 -5.51
C HIS A 69 2.88 9.76 -4.68
N ARG A 70 3.52 9.58 -3.53
CA ARG A 70 3.95 10.64 -2.61
C ARG A 70 5.41 10.42 -2.19
N GLY A 71 6.14 11.50 -1.95
CA GLY A 71 7.50 11.47 -1.45
C GLY A 71 8.57 11.42 -2.54
N LEU A 72 9.83 11.27 -2.12
CA LEU A 72 10.99 11.20 -2.99
C LEU A 72 10.99 9.89 -3.77
N GLN A 73 10.71 9.96 -5.06
CA GLN A 73 11.02 8.88 -5.99
C GLN A 73 12.36 9.19 -6.64
N LEU A 74 13.39 8.48 -6.20
CA LEU A 74 14.75 8.64 -6.75
C LEU A 74 14.82 7.99 -8.13
N GLY A 75 14.79 8.82 -9.15
CA GLY A 75 15.11 8.45 -10.52
C GLY A 75 15.37 9.71 -11.32
N PRO A 76 16.45 9.77 -12.13
CA PRO A 76 16.83 10.99 -12.85
C PRO A 76 15.76 11.48 -13.84
N ALA A 77 14.85 10.62 -14.28
CA ALA A 77 13.76 10.98 -15.19
C ALA A 77 12.53 11.61 -14.50
N ARG A 78 12.50 11.72 -13.16
CA ARG A 78 11.34 12.22 -12.40
C ARG A 78 11.68 13.31 -11.39
N ALA A 79 12.88 13.88 -11.47
CA ALA A 79 13.20 15.09 -10.73
C ALA A 79 12.31 16.23 -11.24
N GLY A 80 11.30 16.62 -10.46
CA GLY A 80 10.33 17.67 -10.85
C GLY A 80 8.89 17.20 -11.08
N ALA A 81 8.60 15.90 -11.01
CA ALA A 81 7.21 15.44 -10.96
C ALA A 81 6.62 15.81 -9.59
N HIS A 82 6.08 17.02 -9.51
CA HIS A 82 5.24 17.41 -8.38
C HIS A 82 4.05 16.45 -8.33
N SER A 83 3.77 15.92 -7.15
CA SER A 83 2.54 15.20 -6.88
C SER A 83 1.36 16.13 -7.18
N ASP A 84 0.37 15.64 -7.91
CA ASP A 84 -0.90 16.32 -8.17
C ASP A 84 -1.48 16.81 -6.84
N PRO A 85 -1.99 18.04 -6.75
CA PRO A 85 -2.59 18.56 -5.51
C PRO A 85 -3.82 17.79 -5.00
N GLN A 86 -4.36 16.85 -5.76
CA GLN A 86 -5.37 15.90 -5.28
C GLN A 86 -4.77 14.70 -4.51
N ASN A 87 -3.85 14.99 -3.61
CA ASN A 87 -3.07 13.99 -2.87
C ASN A 87 -3.83 13.30 -1.75
N ALA A 88 -4.88 12.56 -2.06
CA ALA A 88 -5.57 11.70 -1.13
C ALA A 88 -5.00 10.27 -1.14
N ASP A 89 -4.92 9.63 0.01
CA ASP A 89 -4.70 8.19 0.08
C ASP A 89 -5.98 7.47 -0.40
N PHE A 90 -5.86 6.21 -0.85
CA PHE A 90 -7.05 5.43 -1.18
C PHE A 90 -7.60 4.85 0.12
N ILE A 91 -8.74 5.36 0.55
CA ILE A 91 -9.37 4.98 1.81
C ILE A 91 -10.79 4.51 1.52
N VAL A 92 -11.07 3.27 1.89
CA VAL A 92 -12.42 2.69 1.78
C VAL A 92 -12.89 2.34 3.19
N ARG A 93 -14.05 2.85 3.58
CA ARG A 93 -14.66 2.58 4.88
C ARG A 93 -16.07 2.04 4.69
N ALA A 94 -16.31 0.83 5.19
CA ALA A 94 -17.61 0.16 5.09
C ALA A 94 -18.16 0.13 3.65
N GLY A 95 -17.28 -0.13 2.66
CA GLY A 95 -17.63 -0.16 1.24
C GLY A 95 -17.64 1.19 0.53
N GLU A 96 -17.50 2.30 1.24
CA GLU A 96 -17.54 3.65 0.67
C GLU A 96 -16.13 4.24 0.51
N LEU A 97 -15.85 4.81 -0.67
CA LEU A 97 -14.61 5.52 -0.94
C LEU A 97 -14.65 6.91 -0.28
N LEU A 98 -13.69 7.18 0.60
CA LEU A 98 -13.51 8.51 1.19
C LEU A 98 -12.61 9.34 0.27
N THR A 99 -13.18 10.37 -0.33
CA THR A 99 -12.44 11.31 -1.17
C THR A 99 -11.71 12.36 -0.33
N ASP A 100 -10.60 12.88 -0.85
CA ASP A 100 -9.83 14.00 -0.25
C ASP A 100 -9.34 13.75 1.19
N LYS A 101 -9.19 12.47 1.57
CA LYS A 101 -8.68 12.04 2.87
C LYS A 101 -7.31 11.40 2.76
N THR A 102 -6.55 11.51 3.82
CA THR A 102 -5.22 10.91 3.98
C THR A 102 -5.16 10.12 5.27
N ILE A 103 -4.07 9.38 5.48
CA ILE A 103 -3.83 8.70 6.77
C ILE A 103 -3.88 9.65 7.96
N PHE A 104 -3.50 10.93 7.79
CA PHE A 104 -3.56 11.93 8.86
C PHE A 104 -4.98 12.24 9.32
N ASP A 105 -5.97 12.09 8.43
CA ASP A 105 -7.38 12.36 8.73
C ASP A 105 -8.07 11.19 9.43
N VAL A 106 -7.54 9.97 9.31
CA VAL A 106 -8.25 8.76 9.75
C VAL A 106 -7.52 7.94 10.80
N ALA A 107 -6.22 8.15 11.01
CA ALA A 107 -5.39 7.33 11.90
C ALA A 107 -5.97 7.20 13.32
N ASP A 108 -6.53 8.27 13.87
CA ASP A 108 -7.11 8.29 15.20
C ASP A 108 -8.40 7.47 15.34
N SER A 109 -9.05 7.13 14.24
CA SER A 109 -10.28 6.34 14.20
C SER A 109 -10.07 4.88 13.82
N LEU A 110 -8.84 4.48 13.43
CA LEU A 110 -8.53 3.12 13.06
C LEU A 110 -8.44 2.20 14.29
N GLY A 111 -8.76 0.93 14.11
CA GLY A 111 -8.75 -0.11 15.15
C GLY A 111 -8.19 -1.45 14.64
N GLN A 112 -8.42 -2.52 15.40
CA GLN A 112 -7.81 -3.83 15.15
C GLN A 112 -8.31 -4.52 13.87
N GLU A 113 -9.55 -4.26 13.47
CA GLU A 113 -10.16 -4.84 12.27
C GLU A 113 -9.81 -4.05 10.99
N ASP A 114 -9.25 -2.84 11.17
CA ASP A 114 -8.84 -2.00 10.05
C ASP A 114 -7.46 -2.42 9.52
N LEU A 115 -7.15 -2.03 8.28
CA LEU A 115 -5.96 -2.44 7.60
C LEU A 115 -5.29 -1.28 6.86
N ILE A 116 -3.97 -1.16 7.00
CA ILE A 116 -3.14 -0.19 6.30
C ILE A 116 -2.20 -0.92 5.33
N LEU A 117 -2.16 -0.50 4.07
CA LEU A 117 -1.16 -0.91 3.08
C LEU A 117 -0.15 0.23 2.89
N LYS A 118 1.11 -0.02 3.24
CA LYS A 118 2.21 0.96 3.11
C LYS A 118 3.44 0.31 2.49
N GLY A 119 3.86 0.79 1.33
CA GLY A 119 5.11 0.34 0.70
C GLY A 119 6.32 0.53 1.60
N ALA A 120 7.30 -0.37 1.46
CA ALA A 120 8.61 -0.27 2.10
C ALA A 120 9.71 -0.07 1.06
N ASN A 121 10.87 0.43 1.49
CA ASN A 121 12.06 0.60 0.63
C ASN A 121 12.97 -0.63 0.67
N ALA A 122 12.90 -1.40 1.76
CA ALA A 122 13.63 -2.65 1.94
C ALA A 122 12.83 -3.62 2.80
N LEU A 123 12.93 -4.91 2.48
CA LEU A 123 12.34 -6.00 3.26
C LEU A 123 13.41 -7.03 3.59
N HIS A 124 13.42 -7.51 4.83
CA HIS A 124 14.27 -8.60 5.26
C HIS A 124 13.43 -9.71 5.89
N LEU A 125 13.10 -10.71 5.05
CA LEU A 125 12.15 -11.77 5.41
C LEU A 125 12.58 -12.59 6.62
N LYS A 126 13.88 -12.88 6.75
CA LYS A 126 14.40 -13.69 7.85
C LYS A 126 14.19 -13.04 9.23
N SER A 127 14.36 -11.72 9.34
CA SER A 127 14.11 -10.97 10.57
C SER A 127 12.71 -10.36 10.63
N GLN A 128 11.88 -10.59 9.60
CA GLN A 128 10.54 -10.03 9.49
C GLN A 128 10.51 -8.50 9.71
N SER A 129 11.44 -7.80 9.09
CA SER A 129 11.59 -6.35 9.23
C SER A 129 11.45 -5.63 7.89
N ALA A 130 10.91 -4.43 7.95
CA ALA A 130 10.75 -3.52 6.82
C ALA A 130 11.43 -2.19 7.10
N GLY A 131 12.22 -1.71 6.15
CA GLY A 131 12.84 -0.39 6.19
C GLY A 131 12.01 0.61 5.37
N VAL A 132 11.64 1.72 5.98
CA VAL A 132 10.94 2.82 5.30
C VAL A 132 11.77 4.09 5.39
N LEU A 133 12.12 4.64 4.24
CA LEU A 133 12.82 5.93 4.16
C LEU A 133 11.85 7.06 4.51
N ILE A 134 12.21 7.86 5.52
CA ILE A 134 11.44 9.01 5.98
C ILE A 134 12.18 10.27 5.59
N GLY A 135 11.61 11.04 4.65
CA GLY A 135 12.19 12.32 4.20
C GLY A 135 11.64 13.55 4.93
N SER A 136 10.61 13.39 5.75
CA SER A 136 10.01 14.48 6.51
C SER A 136 10.64 14.62 7.91
N PRO A 137 11.02 15.83 8.35
CA PRO A 137 11.58 16.05 9.70
C PRO A 137 10.60 15.71 10.83
N VAL A 138 9.30 15.64 10.53
CA VAL A 138 8.24 15.24 11.48
C VAL A 138 7.75 13.80 11.24
N GLY A 139 8.54 12.97 10.54
CA GLY A 139 8.25 11.56 10.34
C GLY A 139 7.24 11.23 9.22
N GLY A 140 6.61 12.24 8.61
CA GLY A 140 5.68 12.07 7.49
C GLY A 140 4.55 11.09 7.78
N THR A 141 4.13 10.34 6.77
CA THR A 141 3.03 9.37 6.89
C THR A 141 3.34 8.20 7.83
N MET A 142 4.61 7.97 8.19
CA MET A 142 4.95 6.90 9.12
C MET A 142 4.48 7.17 10.56
N MET A 143 4.41 8.43 10.99
CA MET A 143 3.96 8.75 12.35
C MET A 143 2.52 8.34 12.61
N PRO A 144 1.51 8.77 11.84
CA PRO A 144 0.13 8.32 12.05
C PRO A 144 -0.03 6.80 11.79
N ILE A 145 0.75 6.20 10.88
CA ILE A 145 0.74 4.75 10.67
C ILE A 145 1.22 4.01 11.93
N LEU A 146 2.34 4.43 12.53
CA LEU A 146 2.86 3.82 13.75
C LEU A 146 1.91 4.03 14.93
N GLN A 147 1.30 5.20 15.05
CA GLN A 147 0.28 5.46 16.06
C GLN A 147 -0.91 4.48 15.92
N ALA A 148 -1.40 4.25 14.70
CA ALA A 148 -2.46 3.29 14.45
C ALA A 148 -2.01 1.84 14.69
N ALA A 149 -0.86 1.45 14.11
CA ALA A 149 -0.38 0.08 14.17
C ALA A 149 0.05 -0.34 15.59
N VAL A 150 0.78 0.51 16.31
CA VAL A 150 1.29 0.20 17.65
C VAL A 150 0.24 0.51 18.72
N GLY A 151 -0.33 1.71 18.69
CA GLY A 151 -1.25 2.17 19.73
C GLY A 151 -2.64 1.54 19.64
N ARG A 152 -3.15 1.37 18.44
CA ARG A 152 -4.52 0.87 18.17
C ARG A 152 -4.57 -0.54 17.63
N ARG A 153 -3.38 -1.14 17.38
CA ARG A 153 -3.20 -2.50 16.84
C ARG A 153 -3.83 -2.69 15.45
N THR A 154 -3.92 -1.62 14.68
CA THR A 154 -4.33 -1.67 13.28
C THR A 154 -3.32 -2.52 12.50
N ARG A 155 -3.83 -3.43 11.66
CA ARG A 155 -2.96 -4.30 10.88
C ARG A 155 -2.23 -3.50 9.80
N LEU A 156 -0.90 -3.64 9.75
CA LEU A 156 -0.04 -3.03 8.74
C LEU A 156 0.56 -4.09 7.82
N ILE A 157 0.39 -3.92 6.51
CA ILE A 157 1.00 -4.77 5.48
C ILE A 157 1.92 -3.92 4.60
N HIS A 158 3.10 -4.45 4.32
CA HIS A 158 4.05 -3.90 3.36
C HIS A 158 3.99 -4.72 2.05
N PRO A 159 3.33 -4.18 1.02
CA PRO A 159 3.26 -4.80 -0.29
C PRO A 159 4.60 -4.83 -1.02
#